data_07af8c7d63993479b27fef9712824331
#
_entry.id   07af8c7d63993479b27fef9712824331
#
_cell.length_a   1.000
_cell.length_b   1.000
_cell.length_c   1.000
_cell.angle_alpha   90.00
_cell.angle_beta   90.00
_cell.angle_gamma   90.00
#
_symmetry.space_group_name_H-M   'P 1'
#
loop_
_entity.id
_entity.type
_entity.pdbx_description
1 polymer ?
#
loop_
_entity_poly.entity_id
_entity_poly.type
_entity_poly.pdbx_seq_one_letter_code
_entity_poly.pdbx_strand_id
1 'polypeptide(L)'
;EIVYKFQDENKTNELYRYILTSQCNELNKVMPLMFEKIDNYVELLLPDYLLDNDAIISHLVNDISAKDFNITIKDDDGENASQVEIIGWLYQYYISEKKEDVFAGLKNNTKISKSTLPAATQIFTPDWIVRYMTDNTLGKMWVESRNSGLIKDLKYYLEPAEQAEDVKKKLDEINKEYARKNVKEITFIDPCCGS
;
A
#
# COMPACT_ATOMS: atom_id res chain seq x y z
N GLU A 1 -10.06 21.85 25.14
CA GLU A 1 -11.14 21.98 26.15
C GLU A 1 -11.74 20.60 26.48
N ILE A 2 -12.23 19.82 25.51
CA ILE A 2 -12.79 18.48 25.71
C ILE A 2 -11.76 17.52 26.34
N VAL A 3 -10.53 17.50 25.87
CA VAL A 3 -9.45 16.63 26.38
C VAL A 3 -9.20 16.90 27.87
N TYR A 4 -9.08 18.16 28.24
CA TYR A 4 -8.87 18.54 29.65
C TYR A 4 -10.04 18.10 30.55
N LYS A 5 -11.27 18.21 30.05
CA LYS A 5 -12.45 17.75 30.79
C LYS A 5 -12.39 16.24 31.09
N PHE A 6 -12.05 15.41 30.09
CA PHE A 6 -11.91 13.97 30.32
C PHE A 6 -10.74 13.64 31.26
N GLN A 7 -9.65 14.41 31.21
CA GLN A 7 -8.51 14.23 32.11
C GLN A 7 -8.88 14.60 33.56
N ASP A 8 -9.57 15.71 33.75
CA ASP A 8 -10.00 16.16 35.06
C ASP A 8 -11.04 15.19 35.72
N GLU A 9 -11.87 14.56 34.88
CA GLU A 9 -12.83 13.53 35.30
C GLU A 9 -12.22 12.13 35.43
N ASN A 10 -10.91 11.97 35.15
CA ASN A 10 -10.18 10.70 35.14
C ASN A 10 -10.78 9.62 34.21
N LYS A 11 -11.37 10.04 33.08
CA LYS A 11 -12.06 9.20 32.09
C LYS A 11 -11.10 8.87 30.91
N THR A 12 -10.11 8.05 31.17
CA THR A 12 -9.04 7.75 30.20
C THR A 12 -9.55 6.92 29.01
N ASN A 13 -10.42 5.94 29.25
CA ASN A 13 -10.99 5.10 28.18
C ASN A 13 -11.88 5.93 27.24
N GLU A 14 -12.72 6.81 27.78
CA GLU A 14 -13.59 7.69 27.01
C GLU A 14 -12.77 8.74 26.23
N LEU A 15 -11.70 9.25 26.83
CA LEU A 15 -10.77 10.14 26.15
C LEU A 15 -10.12 9.44 24.94
N TYR A 16 -9.63 8.23 25.14
CA TYR A 16 -9.00 7.45 24.07
C TYR A 16 -10.01 7.15 22.95
N ARG A 17 -11.22 6.71 23.28
CA ARG A 17 -12.32 6.49 22.34
C ARG A 17 -12.60 7.76 21.52
N TYR A 18 -12.72 8.91 22.19
CA TYR A 18 -12.95 10.18 21.52
C TYR A 18 -11.83 10.55 20.54
N ILE A 19 -10.57 10.37 20.95
CA ILE A 19 -9.43 10.63 20.06
C ILE A 19 -9.43 9.68 18.86
N LEU A 20 -9.62 8.38 19.09
CA LEU A 20 -9.64 7.35 18.04
C LEU A 20 -10.73 7.62 17.00
N THR A 21 -11.98 7.83 17.46
CA THR A 21 -13.11 8.11 16.57
C THR A 21 -12.92 9.42 15.80
N SER A 22 -12.38 10.44 16.45
CA SER A 22 -12.08 11.72 15.82
C SER A 22 -11.02 11.57 14.72
N GLN A 23 -9.93 10.84 14.97
CA GLN A 23 -8.88 10.57 14.00
C GLN A 23 -9.40 9.76 12.80
N CYS A 24 -10.16 8.70 13.06
CA CYS A 24 -10.78 7.90 11.99
C CYS A 24 -11.72 8.75 11.11
N ASN A 25 -12.51 9.63 11.72
CA ASN A 25 -13.41 10.51 10.98
C ASN A 25 -12.66 11.60 10.18
N GLU A 26 -11.52 12.09 10.66
CA GLU A 26 -10.66 12.97 9.87
C GLU A 26 -10.02 12.21 8.69
N LEU A 27 -9.56 10.99 8.90
CA LEU A 27 -9.05 10.14 7.82
C LEU A 27 -10.12 9.82 6.77
N ASN A 28 -11.38 9.61 7.17
CA ASN A 28 -12.49 9.44 6.25
C ASN A 28 -12.68 10.66 5.32
N LYS A 29 -12.46 11.89 5.79
CA LYS A 29 -12.57 13.08 4.95
C LYS A 29 -11.53 13.10 3.82
N VAL A 30 -10.33 12.58 4.11
CA VAL A 30 -9.21 12.57 3.14
C VAL A 30 -9.26 11.33 2.25
N MET A 31 -9.62 10.19 2.82
CA MET A 31 -9.61 8.86 2.17
C MET A 31 -10.92 8.10 2.41
N PRO A 32 -12.06 8.58 1.88
CA PRO A 32 -13.38 8.02 2.18
C PRO A 32 -13.60 6.59 1.70
N LEU A 33 -12.81 6.11 0.75
CA LEU A 33 -12.88 4.73 0.24
C LEU A 33 -12.09 3.73 1.12
N MET A 34 -11.16 4.22 1.94
CA MET A 34 -10.34 3.39 2.80
C MET A 34 -10.80 3.40 4.25
N PHE A 35 -11.30 4.51 4.72
CA PHE A 35 -11.75 4.70 6.09
C PHE A 35 -13.24 4.99 6.12
N GLU A 36 -14.00 4.05 6.66
CA GLU A 36 -15.42 4.27 6.91
C GLU A 36 -15.61 5.30 8.02
N LYS A 37 -16.66 6.12 7.89
CA LYS A 37 -17.01 7.07 8.92
C LYS A 37 -17.50 6.30 10.16
N ILE A 38 -16.87 6.54 11.31
CA ILE A 38 -17.33 6.02 12.57
C ILE A 38 -18.44 6.93 13.09
N ASP A 39 -19.64 6.43 13.08
CA ASP A 39 -20.84 7.08 13.59
C ASP A 39 -21.60 6.17 14.58
N ASN A 40 -22.75 6.61 15.02
CA ASN A 40 -23.47 6.07 16.17
C ASN A 40 -23.47 4.54 16.32
N TYR A 41 -23.63 3.77 15.23
CA TYR A 41 -23.73 2.32 15.38
C TYR A 41 -22.36 1.63 15.26
N VAL A 42 -21.46 2.15 14.47
CA VAL A 42 -20.09 1.61 14.32
C VAL A 42 -19.29 1.85 15.61
N GLU A 43 -19.53 2.98 16.29
CA GLU A 43 -18.92 3.28 17.57
C GLU A 43 -19.32 2.26 18.67
N LEU A 44 -20.52 1.68 18.59
CA LEU A 44 -20.96 0.63 19.52
C LEU A 44 -20.18 -0.68 19.38
N LEU A 45 -19.45 -0.88 18.28
CA LEU A 45 -18.59 -2.05 18.10
C LEU A 45 -17.25 -1.90 18.84
N LEU A 46 -16.89 -0.69 19.27
CA LEU A 46 -15.71 -0.48 20.09
C LEU A 46 -15.99 -0.92 21.53
N PRO A 47 -15.14 -1.77 22.13
CA PRO A 47 -15.31 -2.18 23.52
C PRO A 47 -15.19 -0.98 24.48
N ASP A 48 -15.85 -1.08 25.62
CA ASP A 48 -15.85 0.01 26.62
C ASP A 48 -14.47 0.19 27.28
N TYR A 49 -13.68 -0.88 27.37
CA TYR A 49 -12.41 -0.95 28.08
C TYR A 49 -11.25 -1.09 27.07
N LEU A 50 -10.96 -0.03 26.32
CA LEU A 50 -9.96 -0.03 25.26
C LEU A 50 -8.52 -0.09 25.79
N LEU A 51 -8.27 0.45 26.99
CA LEU A 51 -6.94 0.60 27.58
C LEU A 51 -6.70 -0.30 28.80
N ASP A 52 -7.63 -1.20 29.12
CA ASP A 52 -7.44 -2.16 30.20
C ASP A 52 -6.27 -3.10 29.87
N ASN A 53 -5.63 -3.64 30.92
CA ASN A 53 -4.41 -4.44 30.75
C ASN A 53 -4.59 -5.63 29.80
N ASP A 54 -5.75 -6.25 29.76
CA ASP A 54 -6.08 -7.37 28.89
C ASP A 54 -6.72 -6.95 27.56
N ALA A 55 -6.78 -5.64 27.27
CA ALA A 55 -7.34 -5.14 26.02
C ALA A 55 -6.34 -5.25 24.87
N ILE A 56 -6.84 -5.53 23.65
CA ILE A 56 -6.01 -5.66 22.45
C ILE A 56 -5.14 -4.42 22.21
N ILE A 57 -5.70 -3.23 22.43
CA ILE A 57 -4.96 -1.97 22.28
C ILE A 57 -3.81 -1.89 23.28
N SER A 58 -4.04 -2.30 24.53
CA SER A 58 -3.00 -2.32 25.56
C SER A 58 -1.85 -3.26 25.17
N HIS A 59 -2.17 -4.45 24.69
CA HIS A 59 -1.18 -5.39 24.19
C HIS A 59 -0.42 -4.84 22.97
N LEU A 60 -1.11 -4.22 22.01
CA LEU A 60 -0.47 -3.60 20.84
C LEU A 60 0.53 -2.50 21.23
N VAL A 61 0.21 -1.72 22.26
CA VAL A 61 1.05 -0.59 22.69
C VAL A 61 2.20 -1.03 23.60
N ASN A 62 1.96 -2.02 24.48
CA ASN A 62 2.91 -2.40 25.52
C ASN A 62 3.79 -3.59 25.13
N ASP A 63 3.25 -4.54 24.37
CA ASP A 63 3.95 -5.80 24.06
C ASP A 63 4.68 -5.76 22.71
N ILE A 64 4.27 -4.86 21.80
CA ILE A 64 4.91 -4.69 20.49
C ILE A 64 5.74 -3.42 20.50
N SER A 65 7.03 -3.56 20.26
CA SER A 65 7.91 -2.40 20.17
C SER A 65 7.56 -1.53 18.96
N ALA A 66 7.53 -0.21 19.13
CA ALA A 66 7.39 0.73 18.02
C ALA A 66 8.47 0.53 16.94
N LYS A 67 9.63 -0.03 17.28
CA LYS A 67 10.72 -0.38 16.35
C LYS A 67 10.32 -1.51 15.39
N ASP A 68 9.43 -2.41 15.82
CA ASP A 68 8.97 -3.52 14.99
C ASP A 68 8.05 -3.05 13.85
N PHE A 69 7.40 -1.89 14.02
CA PHE A 69 6.62 -1.22 12.98
C PHE A 69 7.44 -0.26 12.13
N ASN A 70 8.55 0.23 12.66
CA ASN A 70 9.44 1.16 11.96
C ASN A 70 10.66 0.40 11.44
N ILE A 71 10.43 -0.54 10.53
CA ILE A 71 11.51 -1.23 9.84
C ILE A 71 12.15 -0.24 8.88
N THR A 72 13.27 0.30 9.31
CA THR A 72 14.14 1.12 8.47
C THR A 72 15.21 0.21 7.90
N ILE A 73 15.18 0.00 6.61
CA ILE A 73 16.28 -0.65 5.89
C ILE A 73 17.17 0.43 5.28
N LYS A 74 18.42 0.10 5.11
CA LYS A 74 19.29 0.92 4.27
C LYS A 74 18.98 0.57 2.81
N ASP A 75 18.69 1.59 2.02
CA ASP A 75 18.65 1.44 0.57
C ASP A 75 20.06 1.22 0.00
N ASP A 76 20.17 1.07 -1.31
CA ASP A 76 21.45 0.82 -1.95
C ASP A 76 22.43 2.01 -1.86
N ASP A 77 21.92 3.20 -1.57
CA ASP A 77 22.71 4.42 -1.34
C ASP A 77 23.12 4.56 0.12
N GLY A 78 22.69 3.65 0.98
CA GLY A 78 22.98 3.63 2.42
C GLY A 78 22.08 4.56 3.24
N GLU A 79 21.10 5.18 2.61
CA GLU A 79 20.09 6.02 3.27
C GLU A 79 19.00 5.16 3.93
N ASN A 80 18.40 5.70 4.97
CA ASN A 80 17.33 5.00 5.67
C ASN A 80 16.01 5.08 4.90
N ALA A 81 15.56 3.96 4.38
CA ALA A 81 14.25 3.83 3.74
C ALA A 81 13.25 3.14 4.66
N SER A 82 12.07 3.74 4.84
CA SER A 82 10.98 3.12 5.61
C SER A 82 10.27 2.07 4.76
N GLN A 83 10.09 0.88 5.30
CA GLN A 83 9.32 -0.18 4.62
C GLN A 83 7.83 -0.04 4.93
N VAL A 84 7.11 0.69 4.09
CA VAL A 84 5.65 0.82 4.17
C VAL A 84 4.90 -0.49 3.89
N GLU A 85 5.58 -1.47 3.30
CA GLU A 85 5.03 -2.77 2.91
C GLU A 85 4.81 -3.73 4.08
N ILE A 86 5.33 -3.40 5.28
CA ILE A 86 5.24 -4.28 6.45
C ILE A 86 3.80 -4.71 6.76
N ILE A 87 2.83 -3.80 6.60
CA ILE A 87 1.41 -4.12 6.83
C ILE A 87 0.93 -5.17 5.83
N GLY A 88 1.36 -5.04 4.57
CA GLY A 88 1.07 -6.02 3.52
C GLY A 88 1.67 -7.39 3.84
N TRP A 89 2.90 -7.44 4.29
CA TRP A 89 3.56 -8.70 4.68
C TRP A 89 2.92 -9.35 5.89
N LEU A 90 2.56 -8.58 6.91
CA LEU A 90 1.82 -9.08 8.07
C LEU A 90 0.49 -9.69 7.65
N TYR A 91 -0.22 -9.05 6.74
CA TYR A 91 -1.47 -9.58 6.21
C TYR A 91 -1.25 -10.85 5.39
N GLN A 92 -0.23 -10.91 4.54
CA GLN A 92 0.13 -12.13 3.79
C GLN A 92 0.47 -13.29 4.74
N TYR A 93 1.22 -13.00 5.80
CA TYR A 93 1.54 -13.99 6.81
C TYR A 93 0.28 -14.49 7.52
N TYR A 94 -0.61 -13.58 7.90
CA TYR A 94 -1.87 -13.93 8.56
C TYR A 94 -2.76 -14.83 7.71
N ILE A 95 -2.81 -14.64 6.40
CA ILE A 95 -3.64 -15.47 5.51
C ILE A 95 -2.90 -16.69 4.95
N SER A 96 -1.63 -16.92 5.29
CA SER A 96 -0.80 -17.99 4.70
C SER A 96 -1.38 -19.38 4.90
N GLU A 97 -1.84 -19.70 6.11
CA GLU A 97 -2.49 -20.99 6.42
C GLU A 97 -3.72 -21.22 5.53
N LYS A 98 -4.60 -20.22 5.46
CA LYS A 98 -5.80 -20.30 4.60
C LYS A 98 -5.44 -20.43 3.13
N LYS A 99 -4.35 -19.80 2.70
CA LYS A 99 -3.83 -19.91 1.34
C LYS A 99 -3.33 -21.33 1.05
N GLU A 100 -2.60 -21.94 1.96
CA GLU A 100 -2.13 -23.33 1.86
C GLU A 100 -3.31 -24.31 1.74
N ASP A 101 -4.35 -24.15 2.56
CA ASP A 101 -5.57 -24.95 2.51
C ASP A 101 -6.28 -24.85 1.15
N VAL A 102 -6.39 -23.64 0.61
CA VAL A 102 -6.98 -23.42 -0.71
C VAL A 102 -6.19 -24.12 -1.81
N PHE A 103 -4.86 -24.01 -1.79
CA PHE A 103 -3.99 -24.67 -2.77
C PHE A 103 -3.98 -26.19 -2.61
N ALA A 104 -4.05 -26.71 -1.39
CA ALA A 104 -4.24 -28.12 -1.13
C ALA A 104 -5.59 -28.61 -1.68
N GLY A 105 -6.65 -27.83 -1.50
CA GLY A 105 -7.97 -28.09 -2.07
C GLY A 105 -7.96 -28.15 -3.60
N LEU A 106 -7.23 -27.24 -4.26
CA LEU A 106 -7.08 -27.25 -5.73
C LEU A 106 -6.46 -28.55 -6.25
N LYS A 107 -5.47 -29.11 -5.56
CA LYS A 107 -4.89 -30.42 -5.91
C LYS A 107 -5.92 -31.55 -5.85
N ASN A 108 -6.95 -31.39 -5.04
CA ASN A 108 -8.07 -32.32 -4.89
C ASN A 108 -9.29 -31.90 -5.73
N ASN A 109 -9.11 -31.10 -6.77
CA ASN A 109 -10.17 -30.58 -7.65
C ASN A 109 -11.26 -29.74 -6.95
N THR A 110 -11.00 -29.20 -5.78
CA THR A 110 -11.89 -28.25 -5.10
C THR A 110 -11.79 -26.88 -5.78
N LYS A 111 -12.92 -26.33 -6.21
CA LYS A 111 -12.95 -25.02 -6.89
C LYS A 111 -12.79 -23.87 -5.89
N ILE A 112 -12.11 -22.83 -6.30
CA ILE A 112 -12.03 -21.56 -5.54
C ILE A 112 -13.43 -20.94 -5.46
N SER A 113 -13.85 -20.60 -4.25
CA SER A 113 -15.11 -19.91 -3.96
C SER A 113 -14.88 -18.42 -3.78
N LYS A 114 -15.96 -17.62 -3.70
CA LYS A 114 -15.87 -16.19 -3.38
C LYS A 114 -15.16 -15.92 -2.04
N SER A 115 -15.36 -16.79 -1.05
CA SER A 115 -14.74 -16.63 0.28
C SER A 115 -13.27 -17.03 0.31
N THR A 116 -12.82 -17.89 -0.61
CA THR A 116 -11.44 -18.36 -0.69
C THR A 116 -10.62 -17.60 -1.74
N LEU A 117 -11.28 -16.85 -2.63
CA LEU A 117 -10.62 -16.09 -3.69
C LEU A 117 -9.56 -15.10 -3.16
N PRO A 118 -9.80 -14.29 -2.13
CA PRO A 118 -8.78 -13.40 -1.60
C PRO A 118 -7.52 -14.16 -1.14
N ALA A 119 -7.67 -15.25 -0.42
CA ALA A 119 -6.54 -16.06 0.03
C ALA A 119 -5.76 -16.70 -1.14
N ALA A 120 -6.44 -17.04 -2.24
CA ALA A 120 -5.80 -17.62 -3.41
C ALA A 120 -5.03 -16.61 -4.26
N THR A 121 -5.51 -15.38 -4.37
CA THR A 121 -5.03 -14.40 -5.35
C THR A 121 -4.24 -13.24 -4.74
N GLN A 122 -4.41 -12.97 -3.45
CA GLN A 122 -3.78 -11.83 -2.83
C GLN A 122 -2.27 -12.04 -2.65
N ILE A 123 -1.51 -11.09 -3.18
CA ILE A 123 -0.06 -10.99 -3.05
C ILE A 123 0.31 -9.51 -3.03
N PHE A 124 1.17 -9.13 -2.11
CA PHE A 124 1.78 -7.80 -2.14
C PHE A 124 3.06 -7.88 -2.98
N THR A 125 3.03 -7.21 -4.10
CA THR A 125 4.14 -7.22 -5.05
C THR A 125 5.36 -6.56 -4.41
N PRO A 126 6.53 -7.22 -4.36
CA PRO A 126 7.75 -6.61 -3.82
C PRO A 126 8.11 -5.31 -4.51
N ASP A 127 8.61 -4.33 -3.74
CA ASP A 127 8.94 -2.97 -4.21
C ASP A 127 9.82 -2.97 -5.46
N TRP A 128 10.85 -3.82 -5.50
CA TRP A 128 11.75 -3.88 -6.65
C TRP A 128 11.05 -4.27 -7.97
N ILE A 129 10.01 -5.12 -7.89
CA ILE A 129 9.20 -5.49 -9.07
C ILE A 129 8.37 -4.29 -9.52
N VAL A 130 7.75 -3.58 -8.57
CA VAL A 130 6.96 -2.38 -8.87
C VAL A 130 7.84 -1.32 -9.51
N ARG A 131 9.02 -1.07 -8.95
CA ARG A 131 10.01 -0.13 -9.52
C ARG A 131 10.45 -0.56 -10.90
N TYR A 132 10.81 -1.84 -11.08
CA TYR A 132 11.19 -2.36 -12.39
C TYR A 132 10.09 -2.13 -13.44
N MET A 133 8.83 -2.40 -13.10
CA MET A 133 7.71 -2.16 -14.00
C MET A 133 7.53 -0.68 -14.29
N THR A 134 7.57 0.17 -13.25
CA THR A 134 7.39 1.62 -13.38
C THR A 134 8.52 2.26 -14.20
N ASP A 135 9.76 1.89 -13.92
CA ASP A 135 10.93 2.42 -14.63
C ASP A 135 10.91 2.07 -16.11
N ASN A 136 10.45 0.85 -16.45
CA ASN A 136 10.43 0.36 -17.84
C ASN A 136 9.10 0.60 -18.58
N THR A 137 8.14 1.26 -17.96
CA THR A 137 6.90 1.71 -18.61
C THR A 137 6.81 3.23 -18.61
N LEU A 138 6.28 3.81 -17.54
CA LEU A 138 6.12 5.27 -17.42
C LEU A 138 7.47 6.01 -17.44
N GLY A 139 8.44 5.51 -16.69
CA GLY A 139 9.78 6.09 -16.61
C GLY A 139 10.44 6.10 -17.98
N LYS A 140 10.45 4.96 -18.66
CA LYS A 140 11.01 4.80 -20.00
C LYS A 140 10.35 5.74 -21.01
N MET A 141 9.01 5.74 -21.05
CA MET A 141 8.26 6.64 -21.92
C MET A 141 8.63 8.11 -21.67
N TRP A 142 8.78 8.49 -20.39
CA TRP A 142 9.07 9.86 -19.99
C TRP A 142 10.48 10.30 -20.39
N VAL A 143 11.50 9.47 -20.08
CA VAL A 143 12.90 9.84 -20.33
C VAL A 143 13.24 9.79 -21.82
N GLU A 144 12.73 8.80 -22.56
CA GLU A 144 12.98 8.67 -24.01
C GLU A 144 12.28 9.78 -24.81
N SER A 145 11.05 10.16 -24.44
CA SER A 145 10.30 11.19 -25.17
C SER A 145 10.83 12.61 -24.91
N ARG A 146 11.42 12.87 -23.74
CA ARG A 146 11.82 14.22 -23.31
C ARG A 146 13.34 14.40 -23.17
N ASN A 147 14.12 13.38 -23.47
CA ASN A 147 15.57 13.37 -23.21
C ASN A 147 15.90 13.89 -21.79
N SER A 148 15.15 13.39 -20.82
CA SER A 148 15.19 13.84 -19.43
C SER A 148 16.40 13.28 -18.70
N GLY A 149 17.08 14.11 -17.92
CA GLY A 149 18.17 13.68 -17.03
C GLY A 149 17.75 12.70 -15.92
N LEU A 150 16.45 12.50 -15.73
CA LEU A 150 15.87 11.56 -14.76
C LEU A 150 16.24 10.09 -15.01
N ILE A 151 16.83 9.76 -16.15
CA ILE A 151 17.30 8.40 -16.42
C ILE A 151 18.25 7.88 -15.32
N LYS A 152 18.99 8.77 -14.68
CA LYS A 152 19.91 8.43 -13.58
C LYS A 152 19.18 7.97 -12.31
N ASP A 153 17.94 8.39 -12.15
CA ASP A 153 17.10 8.07 -10.99
C ASP A 153 16.30 6.79 -11.21
N LEU A 154 16.28 6.26 -12.45
CA LEU A 154 15.59 5.02 -12.80
C LEU A 154 16.53 3.82 -12.62
N LYS A 155 16.51 3.25 -11.41
CA LYS A 155 17.42 2.16 -11.01
C LYS A 155 17.34 0.90 -11.89
N TYR A 156 16.16 0.57 -12.39
CA TYR A 156 15.89 -0.64 -13.15
C TYR A 156 15.64 -0.35 -14.65
N TYR A 157 15.98 0.84 -15.12
CA TYR A 157 15.81 1.20 -16.52
C TYR A 157 16.64 0.28 -17.43
N LEU A 158 15.99 -0.27 -18.43
CA LEU A 158 16.62 -1.06 -19.48
C LEU A 158 16.80 -0.20 -20.73
N GLU A 159 18.04 -0.06 -21.14
CA GLU A 159 18.33 0.60 -22.41
C GLU A 159 17.62 -0.09 -23.58
N PRO A 160 17.14 0.67 -24.57
CA PRO A 160 16.52 0.11 -25.76
C PRO A 160 17.47 -0.84 -26.48
N ALA A 161 16.98 -2.03 -26.83
CA ALA A 161 17.71 -2.91 -27.72
C ALA A 161 17.80 -2.30 -29.11
N GLU A 162 18.81 -2.72 -29.88
CA GLU A 162 18.95 -2.31 -31.27
C GLU A 162 17.70 -2.70 -32.07
N GLN A 163 17.15 -1.74 -32.82
CA GLN A 163 15.91 -1.89 -33.56
C GLN A 163 16.14 -1.68 -35.07
N ALA A 164 15.28 -2.30 -35.89
CA ALA A 164 15.24 -2.04 -37.31
C ALA A 164 14.83 -0.59 -37.62
N GLU A 165 15.26 -0.04 -38.73
CA GLU A 165 15.10 1.37 -39.11
C GLU A 165 13.61 1.81 -39.20
N ASP A 166 12.74 0.92 -39.66
CA ASP A 166 11.31 1.18 -39.72
C ASP A 166 10.65 1.26 -38.30
N VAL A 167 11.16 0.46 -37.36
CA VAL A 167 10.74 0.50 -35.94
C VAL A 167 11.26 1.77 -35.26
N LYS A 168 12.51 2.15 -35.50
CA LYS A 168 13.09 3.41 -34.97
C LYS A 168 12.25 4.61 -35.39
N LYS A 169 11.86 4.71 -36.66
CA LYS A 169 11.02 5.80 -37.15
C LYS A 169 9.67 5.87 -36.44
N LYS A 170 9.03 4.71 -36.21
CA LYS A 170 7.76 4.67 -35.45
C LYS A 170 7.95 5.08 -34.01
N LEU A 171 9.02 4.63 -33.35
CA LEU A 171 9.34 5.03 -31.97
C LEU A 171 9.58 6.54 -31.86
N ASP A 172 10.30 7.13 -32.84
CA ASP A 172 10.53 8.57 -32.90
C ASP A 172 9.20 9.37 -33.04
N GLU A 173 8.26 8.88 -33.82
CA GLU A 173 6.93 9.48 -33.95
C GLU A 173 6.17 9.42 -32.64
N ILE A 174 6.14 8.27 -31.99
CA ILE A 174 5.51 8.05 -30.69
C ILE A 174 6.16 8.96 -29.62
N ASN A 175 7.48 9.00 -29.56
CA ASN A 175 8.19 9.85 -28.61
C ASN A 175 7.90 11.34 -28.82
N LYS A 176 7.78 11.81 -30.07
CA LYS A 176 7.36 13.18 -30.37
C LYS A 176 5.92 13.48 -29.93
N GLU A 177 5.02 12.52 -30.04
CA GLU A 177 3.66 12.65 -29.52
C GLU A 177 3.66 12.77 -27.98
N TYR A 178 4.33 11.84 -27.30
CA TYR A 178 4.40 11.85 -25.82
C TYR A 178 5.15 13.06 -25.26
N ALA A 179 6.14 13.59 -25.96
CA ALA A 179 6.83 14.81 -25.55
C ALA A 179 5.91 16.02 -25.40
N ARG A 180 4.80 16.05 -26.13
CA ARG A 180 3.83 17.14 -26.12
C ARG A 180 2.74 16.99 -25.05
N LYS A 181 2.52 15.76 -24.55
CA LYS A 181 1.47 15.48 -23.55
C LYS A 181 1.83 16.05 -22.21
N ASN A 182 0.84 16.65 -21.54
CA ASN A 182 0.96 17.01 -20.14
C ASN A 182 0.92 15.73 -19.27
N VAL A 183 1.52 15.76 -18.08
CA VAL A 183 1.48 14.64 -17.12
C VAL A 183 0.04 14.19 -16.84
N LYS A 184 -0.90 15.13 -16.76
CA LYS A 184 -2.33 14.84 -16.51
C LYS A 184 -3.04 14.14 -17.67
N GLU A 185 -2.46 14.13 -18.85
CA GLU A 185 -3.00 13.49 -20.06
C GLU A 185 -2.47 12.07 -20.26
N ILE A 186 -1.49 11.67 -19.45
CA ILE A 186 -0.95 10.31 -19.47
C ILE A 186 -1.97 9.39 -18.82
N THR A 187 -2.42 8.41 -19.59
CA THR A 187 -3.30 7.35 -19.09
C THR A 187 -2.50 6.09 -18.80
N PHE A 188 -2.81 5.47 -17.69
CA PHE A 188 -2.20 4.22 -17.24
C PHE A 188 -3.29 3.19 -16.98
N ILE A 189 -3.04 1.95 -17.39
CA ILE A 189 -3.91 0.82 -17.10
C ILE A 189 -3.10 -0.29 -16.42
N ASP A 190 -3.59 -0.74 -15.29
CA ASP A 190 -3.12 -1.95 -14.64
C ASP A 190 -4.24 -3.01 -14.70
N PRO A 191 -4.13 -3.99 -15.60
CA PRO A 191 -5.16 -5.01 -15.76
C PRO A 191 -5.20 -6.02 -14.61
N CYS A 192 -4.19 -6.00 -13.74
CA CYS A 192 -4.03 -6.90 -12.61
C CYS A 192 -4.01 -6.15 -11.27
N CYS A 193 -4.52 -4.94 -11.22
CA CYS A 193 -4.60 -4.11 -10.02
C CYS A 193 -5.42 -4.81 -8.93
N GLY A 194 -4.78 -5.54 -8.05
CA GLY A 194 -5.45 -6.40 -7.05
C GLY A 194 -4.78 -6.47 -5.70
N SER A 195 -3.70 -5.77 -5.47
CA SER A 195 -2.98 -5.82 -4.18
C SER A 195 -2.54 -4.45 -3.74
#